data_cd02d129df9b564629ea20a8865d3610
#
_entry.id   cd02d129df9b564629ea20a8865d3610
#
_cell.length_a   1.000
_cell.length_b   1.000
_cell.length_c   1.000
_cell.angle_alpha   90.00
_cell.angle_beta   90.00
_cell.angle_gamma   90.00
#
_symmetry.space_group_name_H-M   'P 1'
#
loop_
_entity.id
_entity.type
_entity.pdbx_description
1 polymer ?
#
loop_
_entity_poly.entity_id
_entity_poly.type
_entity_poly.pdbx_seq_one_letter_code
_entity_poly.pdbx_strand_id
1 'polypeptide(L)'
;MGRSYYNSKYSDYNNLMYSKVYSGLTLGIDGMMISVETDTSQGLPGLNLVGYLASSVKEAGERVRAALKNTGVSLPSRRITVNLSPADTRKDGALFDVAIAVGIILSLEYFDISDTLYEEIQRTLFLGELGLDGTVLPIRGTLPIVDCAAKNGIRRVILPAECAAEASYIKDVEICPVSHMAQVLSIFIEGKWPESYVKSDIEEESDEVLVDMADIRGQEMMKTGVIIAVAGFHNILLTGAAGAGKTMIAKCIPGIMPPLSYEESMELTKIYSVAGLLGHEAGYIRTRPFRSLSQNISQVTLLGGGMNSRPGEVTLATGGVLFLDEFPEFPRNVIESLRQPMEDKTVTVSRLKASYTYPARFMLVSARNNCPCGFFPDRKKCHCNAREIKKYQEKISHPIMDRIDIRLEINPVSYNDLFSAEEGMSSSAARDKIMEARERQESRFGNEEFSFNSEIPQGKIEEYIKLGSGLEELLQETYEASNMSARGYFRVLRLARTIADIGGRDDITLEDVEQALYYRNENEPTNWL
;
A
#
# COMPACT_ATOMS: atom_id res chain seq x y z
N MET A 1 1.85 -62.64 -11.47
CA MET A 1 2.77 -62.02 -12.47
C MET A 1 2.22 -60.66 -12.89
N GLY A 2 2.43 -59.60 -12.16
CA GLY A 2 1.82 -58.31 -12.46
C GLY A 2 2.39 -57.13 -11.66
N ARG A 3 3.55 -57.28 -11.02
CA ARG A 3 4.17 -56.19 -10.22
C ARG A 3 5.60 -55.81 -10.67
N SER A 4 6.13 -56.39 -11.72
CA SER A 4 7.52 -56.16 -12.15
C SER A 4 7.66 -55.21 -13.35
N TYR A 5 6.58 -54.81 -14.01
CA TYR A 5 6.66 -53.98 -15.23
C TYR A 5 6.54 -52.45 -14.96
N TYR A 6 6.10 -52.05 -13.77
CA TYR A 6 5.98 -50.64 -13.43
C TYR A 6 7.24 -50.01 -12.81
N ASN A 7 8.11 -50.83 -12.19
CA ASN A 7 9.34 -50.35 -11.58
C ASN A 7 10.52 -50.17 -12.56
N SER A 8 10.48 -50.76 -13.78
CA SER A 8 11.55 -50.58 -14.76
C SER A 8 11.38 -49.29 -15.60
N LYS A 9 10.18 -48.70 -15.66
CA LYS A 9 9.97 -47.44 -16.40
C LYS A 9 10.34 -46.18 -15.62
N TYR A 10 10.47 -46.25 -14.29
CA TYR A 10 10.91 -45.13 -13.47
C TYR A 10 12.42 -45.06 -13.27
N SER A 11 13.17 -46.14 -13.53
CA SER A 11 14.64 -46.10 -13.50
C SER A 11 15.27 -45.46 -14.75
N ASP A 12 14.53 -45.37 -15.87
CA ASP A 12 15.02 -44.72 -17.10
C ASP A 12 14.76 -43.18 -17.11
N TYR A 13 14.03 -42.65 -16.13
CA TYR A 13 13.85 -41.18 -15.98
C TYR A 13 15.07 -40.48 -15.35
N ASN A 14 16.01 -41.22 -14.76
CA ASN A 14 17.23 -40.65 -14.16
C ASN A 14 18.32 -40.24 -15.18
N ASN A 15 18.08 -40.42 -16.48
CA ASN A 15 18.97 -39.95 -17.55
C ASN A 15 18.38 -38.79 -18.37
N LEU A 16 17.38 -38.09 -17.84
CA LEU A 16 16.85 -36.90 -18.46
C LEU A 16 17.65 -35.69 -17.98
N MET A 17 18.38 -35.04 -18.91
CA MET A 17 19.01 -33.71 -18.73
C MET A 17 17.96 -32.61 -18.49
N TYR A 18 17.07 -32.85 -17.53
CA TYR A 18 15.96 -31.99 -17.16
C TYR A 18 16.08 -31.60 -15.70
N SER A 19 15.81 -30.34 -15.42
CA SER A 19 15.71 -29.84 -14.06
C SER A 19 14.50 -28.92 -13.89
N LYS A 20 14.04 -28.80 -12.66
CA LYS A 20 12.99 -27.87 -12.27
C LYS A 20 13.39 -27.18 -10.99
N VAL A 21 13.36 -25.85 -10.97
CA VAL A 21 13.57 -25.03 -9.78
C VAL A 21 12.47 -23.95 -9.69
N TYR A 22 12.40 -23.26 -8.57
CA TYR A 22 11.37 -22.28 -8.35
C TYR A 22 11.94 -20.87 -8.25
N SER A 23 11.21 -19.95 -8.84
CA SER A 23 11.34 -18.50 -8.69
C SER A 23 9.96 -17.90 -8.44
N GLY A 24 9.82 -16.59 -8.49
CA GLY A 24 8.53 -15.94 -8.31
C GLY A 24 8.47 -14.61 -9.04
N LEU A 25 7.28 -14.02 -9.09
CA LEU A 25 7.06 -12.66 -9.57
C LEU A 25 5.93 -12.01 -8.76
N THR A 26 5.76 -10.70 -8.91
CA THR A 26 4.65 -9.97 -8.31
C THR A 26 3.51 -9.75 -9.30
N LEU A 27 2.28 -9.93 -8.84
CA LEU A 27 1.03 -9.59 -9.53
C LEU A 27 0.25 -8.59 -8.67
N GLY A 28 0.34 -7.30 -8.99
CA GLY A 28 -0.15 -6.28 -8.07
C GLY A 28 0.69 -6.25 -6.79
N ILE A 29 0.08 -6.49 -5.64
CA ILE A 29 0.75 -6.61 -4.34
C ILE A 29 0.98 -8.06 -3.89
N ASP A 30 0.54 -9.04 -4.68
CA ASP A 30 0.67 -10.45 -4.35
C ASP A 30 1.84 -11.10 -5.10
N GLY A 31 2.37 -12.17 -4.50
CA GLY A 31 3.37 -13.01 -5.12
C GLY A 31 2.75 -14.12 -5.96
N MET A 32 3.47 -14.58 -6.98
CA MET A 32 3.15 -15.76 -7.76
C MET A 32 4.38 -16.62 -7.94
N MET A 33 4.25 -17.93 -7.72
CA MET A 33 5.32 -18.90 -7.97
C MET A 33 5.52 -19.12 -9.46
N ILE A 34 6.77 -19.15 -9.87
CA ILE A 34 7.20 -19.48 -11.24
C ILE A 34 8.08 -20.70 -11.20
N SER A 35 7.72 -21.75 -11.95
CA SER A 35 8.64 -22.86 -12.18
C SER A 35 9.56 -22.56 -13.36
N VAL A 36 10.85 -22.78 -13.12
CA VAL A 36 11.93 -22.66 -14.11
C VAL A 36 12.35 -24.07 -14.48
N GLU A 37 11.92 -24.51 -15.66
CA GLU A 37 12.15 -25.85 -16.19
C GLU A 37 13.25 -25.77 -17.24
N THR A 38 14.33 -26.51 -17.04
CA THR A 38 15.48 -26.51 -17.96
C THR A 38 15.69 -27.88 -18.58
N ASP A 39 15.78 -27.92 -19.89
CA ASP A 39 16.13 -29.11 -20.70
C ASP A 39 17.42 -28.87 -21.44
N THR A 40 18.33 -29.85 -21.38
CA THR A 40 19.58 -29.83 -22.12
C THR A 40 19.61 -30.98 -23.09
N SER A 41 19.70 -30.71 -24.38
CA SER A 41 19.64 -31.70 -25.45
C SER A 41 20.80 -31.54 -26.45
N GLN A 42 21.03 -32.59 -27.27
CA GLN A 42 21.95 -32.48 -28.38
C GLN A 42 21.37 -31.58 -29.48
N GLY A 43 22.18 -30.71 -30.07
CA GLY A 43 21.74 -29.81 -31.13
C GLY A 43 22.66 -28.62 -31.33
N LEU A 44 22.22 -27.65 -32.13
CA LEU A 44 22.95 -26.40 -32.31
C LEU A 44 23.10 -25.70 -30.95
N PRO A 45 24.34 -25.35 -30.55
CA PRO A 45 24.60 -24.70 -29.29
C PRO A 45 23.78 -23.39 -29.16
N GLY A 46 23.06 -23.24 -28.06
CA GLY A 46 22.28 -22.05 -27.80
C GLY A 46 21.50 -22.13 -26.49
N LEU A 47 21.24 -20.98 -25.88
CA LEU A 47 20.37 -20.84 -24.72
C LEU A 47 19.08 -20.16 -25.17
N ASN A 48 17.97 -20.91 -25.10
CA ASN A 48 16.66 -20.45 -25.53
C ASN A 48 15.74 -20.32 -24.32
N LEU A 49 15.20 -19.12 -24.11
CA LEU A 49 14.19 -18.87 -23.09
C LEU A 49 12.80 -18.93 -23.70
N VAL A 50 11.89 -19.70 -23.10
CA VAL A 50 10.54 -19.97 -23.58
C VAL A 50 9.51 -19.50 -22.54
N GLY A 51 8.36 -19.04 -23.00
CA GLY A 51 7.26 -18.52 -22.18
C GLY A 51 6.78 -17.17 -22.68
N TYR A 52 5.85 -16.55 -21.95
CA TYR A 52 5.40 -15.18 -22.25
C TYR A 52 6.36 -14.18 -21.59
N LEU A 53 7.45 -13.85 -22.29
CA LEU A 53 8.61 -13.13 -21.77
C LEU A 53 8.65 -11.69 -22.30
N ALA A 54 8.91 -10.72 -21.40
CA ALA A 54 9.32 -9.38 -21.76
C ALA A 54 10.77 -9.38 -22.32
N SER A 55 11.20 -8.27 -22.96
CA SER A 55 12.57 -8.13 -23.48
C SER A 55 13.63 -8.30 -22.39
N SER A 56 13.41 -7.73 -21.21
CA SER A 56 14.27 -7.85 -20.04
C SER A 56 14.58 -9.30 -19.65
N VAL A 57 13.58 -10.19 -19.73
CA VAL A 57 13.75 -11.62 -19.44
C VAL A 57 14.44 -12.35 -20.60
N LYS A 58 14.19 -11.94 -21.85
CA LYS A 58 14.87 -12.54 -23.01
C LYS A 58 16.39 -12.28 -22.99
N GLU A 59 16.79 -11.14 -22.46
CA GLU A 59 18.21 -10.76 -22.28
C GLU A 59 18.89 -11.52 -21.13
N ALA A 60 18.13 -12.16 -20.23
CA ALA A 60 18.66 -12.96 -19.13
C ALA A 60 19.62 -14.06 -19.61
N GLY A 61 19.38 -14.62 -20.81
CA GLY A 61 20.26 -15.64 -21.37
C GLY A 61 21.71 -15.20 -21.51
N GLU A 62 21.96 -13.96 -21.94
CA GLU A 62 23.31 -13.42 -22.08
C GLU A 62 23.93 -13.06 -20.72
N ARG A 63 23.14 -12.50 -19.78
CA ARG A 63 23.62 -12.21 -18.41
C ARG A 63 24.01 -13.48 -17.69
N VAL A 64 23.14 -14.48 -17.68
CA VAL A 64 23.38 -15.78 -17.04
C VAL A 64 24.61 -16.47 -17.63
N ARG A 65 24.75 -16.48 -18.96
CA ARG A 65 25.92 -17.06 -19.63
C ARG A 65 27.21 -16.40 -19.20
N ALA A 66 27.23 -15.06 -19.18
CA ALA A 66 28.42 -14.30 -18.78
C ALA A 66 28.76 -14.53 -17.29
N ALA A 67 27.76 -14.45 -16.42
CA ALA A 67 27.91 -14.66 -14.98
C ALA A 67 28.45 -16.07 -14.67
N LEU A 68 27.88 -17.13 -15.26
CA LEU A 68 28.35 -18.50 -15.08
C LEU A 68 29.78 -18.67 -15.55
N LYS A 69 30.12 -18.13 -16.73
CA LYS A 69 31.49 -18.18 -17.26
C LYS A 69 32.49 -17.50 -16.31
N ASN A 70 32.15 -16.31 -15.82
CA ASN A 70 33.03 -15.54 -14.96
C ASN A 70 33.13 -16.11 -13.52
N THR A 71 32.19 -16.96 -13.14
CA THR A 71 32.23 -17.74 -11.88
C THR A 71 32.83 -19.16 -12.05
N GLY A 72 33.37 -19.47 -13.22
CA GLY A 72 34.11 -20.73 -13.48
C GLY A 72 33.26 -21.86 -14.07
N VAL A 73 31.98 -21.65 -14.37
CA VAL A 73 31.10 -22.63 -15.00
C VAL A 73 31.00 -22.37 -16.50
N SER A 74 31.60 -23.22 -17.31
CA SER A 74 31.55 -23.12 -18.77
C SER A 74 30.38 -23.92 -19.33
N LEU A 75 29.52 -23.28 -20.10
CA LEU A 75 28.39 -23.96 -20.74
C LEU A 75 28.90 -24.82 -21.91
N PRO A 76 28.48 -26.10 -21.99
CA PRO A 76 28.87 -26.99 -23.09
C PRO A 76 28.21 -26.58 -24.41
N SER A 77 28.77 -27.07 -25.52
CA SER A 77 28.21 -26.87 -26.87
C SER A 77 26.95 -27.73 -27.07
N ARG A 78 25.89 -27.44 -26.30
CA ARG A 78 24.58 -28.14 -26.35
C ARG A 78 23.44 -27.12 -26.52
N ARG A 79 22.27 -27.62 -26.88
CA ARG A 79 21.06 -26.82 -26.88
C ARG A 79 20.45 -26.84 -25.48
N ILE A 80 20.32 -25.66 -24.86
CA ILE A 80 19.71 -25.46 -23.55
C ILE A 80 18.39 -24.71 -23.78
N THR A 81 17.30 -25.26 -23.27
CA THR A 81 15.98 -24.63 -23.33
C THR A 81 15.47 -24.43 -21.91
N VAL A 82 15.11 -23.18 -21.55
CA VAL A 82 14.56 -22.83 -20.25
C VAL A 82 13.13 -22.33 -20.44
N ASN A 83 12.18 -23.01 -19.83
CA ASN A 83 10.77 -22.65 -19.84
C ASN A 83 10.38 -22.03 -18.51
N LEU A 84 9.79 -20.80 -18.56
CA LEU A 84 9.24 -20.11 -17.38
C LEU A 84 7.72 -20.31 -17.35
N SER A 85 7.24 -21.23 -16.51
CA SER A 85 5.83 -21.62 -16.39
C SER A 85 5.14 -20.89 -15.21
N PRO A 86 3.84 -20.54 -15.32
CA PRO A 86 2.89 -20.82 -16.42
C PRO A 86 3.08 -19.89 -17.63
N ALA A 87 2.67 -20.35 -18.82
CA ALA A 87 2.90 -19.62 -20.08
C ALA A 87 1.93 -18.46 -20.34
N ASP A 88 0.81 -18.40 -19.63
CA ASP A 88 -0.24 -17.37 -19.76
C ASP A 88 0.12 -16.05 -19.06
N THR A 89 0.98 -16.10 -18.06
CA THR A 89 1.40 -14.94 -17.29
C THR A 89 2.66 -14.32 -17.88
N ARG A 90 2.64 -13.00 -18.08
CA ARG A 90 3.82 -12.26 -18.56
C ARG A 90 4.90 -12.19 -17.48
N LYS A 91 6.12 -12.62 -17.82
CA LYS A 91 7.30 -12.46 -16.99
C LYS A 91 8.03 -11.18 -17.39
N ASP A 92 8.32 -10.33 -16.43
CA ASP A 92 9.04 -9.06 -16.61
C ASP A 92 10.09 -8.91 -15.50
N GLY A 93 11.17 -8.19 -15.79
CA GLY A 93 12.28 -8.00 -14.87
C GLY A 93 13.36 -9.08 -14.97
N ALA A 94 14.46 -8.88 -14.24
CA ALA A 94 15.64 -9.76 -14.27
C ALA A 94 15.73 -10.70 -13.05
N LEU A 95 14.69 -10.76 -12.23
CA LEU A 95 14.68 -11.50 -10.94
C LEU A 95 14.81 -13.03 -11.09
N PHE A 96 14.71 -13.56 -12.31
CA PHE A 96 14.80 -14.99 -12.61
C PHE A 96 16.22 -15.47 -12.89
N ASP A 97 17.19 -14.57 -13.01
CA ASP A 97 18.52 -14.91 -13.51
C ASP A 97 19.22 -15.97 -12.65
N VAL A 98 19.16 -15.85 -11.31
CA VAL A 98 19.72 -16.86 -10.39
C VAL A 98 19.04 -18.21 -10.56
N ALA A 99 17.70 -18.25 -10.66
CA ALA A 99 16.95 -19.48 -10.86
C ALA A 99 17.27 -20.15 -12.21
N ILE A 100 17.41 -19.36 -13.27
CA ILE A 100 17.82 -19.84 -14.59
C ILE A 100 19.22 -20.45 -14.52
N ALA A 101 20.16 -19.77 -13.85
CA ALA A 101 21.52 -20.26 -13.66
C ALA A 101 21.55 -21.61 -12.93
N VAL A 102 20.81 -21.72 -11.82
CA VAL A 102 20.69 -22.95 -11.03
C VAL A 102 20.05 -24.08 -11.85
N GLY A 103 18.95 -23.77 -12.57
CA GLY A 103 18.31 -24.74 -13.46
C GLY A 103 19.26 -25.29 -14.53
N ILE A 104 20.07 -24.42 -15.13
CA ILE A 104 21.09 -24.83 -16.12
C ILE A 104 22.14 -25.73 -15.48
N ILE A 105 22.69 -25.37 -14.31
CA ILE A 105 23.70 -26.17 -13.60
C ILE A 105 23.19 -27.58 -13.31
N LEU A 106 21.96 -27.69 -12.82
CA LEU A 106 21.30 -28.96 -12.51
C LEU A 106 21.07 -29.80 -13.78
N SER A 107 20.57 -29.20 -14.87
CA SER A 107 20.27 -29.93 -16.12
C SER A 107 21.52 -30.42 -16.85
N LEU A 108 22.67 -29.81 -16.58
CA LEU A 108 23.94 -30.20 -17.13
C LEU A 108 24.63 -31.34 -16.34
N GLU A 109 24.09 -31.68 -15.15
CA GLU A 109 24.75 -32.62 -14.23
C GLU A 109 26.23 -32.25 -14.01
N TYR A 110 26.49 -30.92 -13.91
CA TYR A 110 27.86 -30.40 -13.85
C TYR A 110 28.56 -30.80 -12.55
N PHE A 111 27.77 -31.01 -11.50
CA PHE A 111 28.22 -31.46 -10.20
C PHE A 111 27.49 -32.76 -9.83
N ASP A 112 28.20 -33.68 -9.19
CA ASP A 112 27.61 -34.89 -8.60
C ASP A 112 26.95 -34.50 -7.25
N ILE A 113 25.63 -34.39 -7.22
CA ILE A 113 24.85 -33.99 -6.04
C ILE A 113 24.07 -35.19 -5.50
N SER A 114 23.94 -35.25 -4.19
CA SER A 114 23.12 -36.27 -3.53
C SER A 114 21.63 -36.06 -3.78
N ASP A 115 20.83 -37.15 -3.74
CA ASP A 115 19.38 -37.09 -3.82
C ASP A 115 18.79 -36.15 -2.75
N THR A 116 19.37 -36.14 -1.55
CA THR A 116 18.97 -35.27 -0.44
C THR A 116 19.14 -33.80 -0.80
N LEU A 117 20.29 -33.42 -1.36
CA LEU A 117 20.55 -32.06 -1.79
C LEU A 117 19.62 -31.64 -2.93
N TYR A 118 19.33 -32.57 -3.87
CA TYR A 118 18.39 -32.34 -4.95
C TYR A 118 16.97 -32.03 -4.40
N GLU A 119 16.49 -32.81 -3.42
CA GLU A 119 15.20 -32.56 -2.76
C GLU A 119 15.15 -31.22 -2.02
N GLU A 120 16.26 -30.82 -1.37
CA GLU A 120 16.35 -29.52 -0.72
C GLU A 120 16.27 -28.37 -1.73
N ILE A 121 16.96 -28.47 -2.87
CA ILE A 121 16.90 -27.51 -3.96
C ILE A 121 15.48 -27.38 -4.50
N GLN A 122 14.74 -28.49 -4.61
CA GLN A 122 13.33 -28.49 -5.04
C GLN A 122 12.38 -27.77 -4.05
N ARG A 123 12.81 -27.54 -2.81
CA ARG A 123 12.07 -26.79 -1.79
C ARG A 123 12.66 -25.42 -1.54
N THR A 124 13.53 -24.96 -2.44
CA THR A 124 14.21 -23.67 -2.36
C THR A 124 13.72 -22.75 -3.48
N LEU A 125 13.43 -21.50 -3.11
CA LEU A 125 13.15 -20.42 -4.05
C LEU A 125 14.45 -19.68 -4.38
N PHE A 126 14.65 -19.37 -5.65
CA PHE A 126 15.83 -18.63 -6.11
C PHE A 126 15.41 -17.32 -6.74
N LEU A 127 15.91 -16.21 -6.20
CA LEU A 127 15.62 -14.85 -6.62
C LEU A 127 16.90 -14.06 -6.80
N GLY A 128 16.96 -13.22 -7.82
CA GLY A 128 18.05 -12.27 -8.02
C GLY A 128 18.34 -12.00 -9.48
N GLU A 129 18.74 -10.78 -9.76
CA GLU A 129 19.31 -10.36 -11.04
C GLU A 129 20.82 -10.64 -11.00
N LEU A 130 21.41 -11.07 -12.12
CA LEU A 130 22.85 -11.32 -12.21
C LEU A 130 23.57 -10.20 -12.96
N GLY A 131 24.59 -9.64 -12.32
CA GLY A 131 25.64 -8.90 -13.00
C GLY A 131 26.48 -9.82 -13.89
N LEU A 132 27.12 -9.29 -14.92
CA LEU A 132 27.96 -10.07 -15.83
C LEU A 132 29.18 -10.71 -15.13
N ASP A 133 29.62 -10.13 -14.03
CA ASP A 133 30.70 -10.63 -13.16
C ASP A 133 30.26 -11.73 -12.19
N GLY A 134 28.95 -11.97 -12.07
CA GLY A 134 28.36 -12.91 -11.13
C GLY A 134 27.83 -12.27 -9.84
N THR A 135 27.87 -10.95 -9.70
CA THR A 135 27.22 -10.22 -8.60
C THR A 135 25.73 -10.49 -8.63
N VAL A 136 25.10 -10.69 -7.46
CA VAL A 136 23.64 -10.83 -7.32
C VAL A 136 23.07 -9.48 -6.88
N LEU A 137 22.25 -8.91 -7.75
CA LEU A 137 21.70 -7.56 -7.59
C LEU A 137 20.30 -7.59 -6.97
N PRO A 138 19.91 -6.53 -6.22
CA PRO A 138 18.62 -6.45 -5.54
C PRO A 138 17.44 -6.43 -6.51
N ILE A 139 16.32 -6.95 -6.04
CA ILE A 139 15.05 -7.02 -6.77
C ILE A 139 13.95 -6.29 -6.00
N ARG A 140 12.83 -6.02 -6.67
CA ARG A 140 11.64 -5.43 -6.05
C ARG A 140 10.59 -6.48 -5.81
N GLY A 141 9.75 -6.24 -4.78
CA GLY A 141 8.64 -7.14 -4.49
C GLY A 141 9.10 -8.46 -3.86
N THR A 142 10.20 -8.47 -3.15
CA THR A 142 10.72 -9.66 -2.47
C THR A 142 9.72 -10.19 -1.45
N LEU A 143 9.17 -9.33 -0.60
CA LEU A 143 8.26 -9.73 0.46
C LEU A 143 7.01 -10.48 -0.03
N PRO A 144 6.20 -9.97 -0.99
CA PRO A 144 5.06 -10.72 -1.50
C PRO A 144 5.45 -12.03 -2.20
N ILE A 145 6.60 -12.09 -2.86
CA ILE A 145 7.08 -13.33 -3.50
C ILE A 145 7.42 -14.37 -2.43
N VAL A 146 8.14 -13.98 -1.37
CA VAL A 146 8.53 -14.88 -0.27
C VAL A 146 7.32 -15.33 0.53
N ASP A 147 6.35 -14.44 0.81
CA ASP A 147 5.07 -14.78 1.44
C ASP A 147 4.28 -15.84 0.64
N CYS A 148 4.22 -15.65 -0.68
CA CYS A 148 3.60 -16.63 -1.57
C CYS A 148 4.36 -17.97 -1.55
N ALA A 149 5.68 -17.94 -1.56
CA ALA A 149 6.51 -19.14 -1.55
C ALA A 149 6.33 -19.94 -0.25
N ALA A 150 6.30 -19.27 0.91
CA ALA A 150 6.04 -19.88 2.21
C ALA A 150 4.68 -20.62 2.22
N LYS A 151 3.63 -19.96 1.73
CA LYS A 151 2.28 -20.55 1.60
C LYS A 151 2.23 -21.76 0.67
N ASN A 152 3.16 -21.87 -0.28
CA ASN A 152 3.30 -23.00 -1.20
C ASN A 152 4.31 -24.07 -0.72
N GLY A 153 4.76 -24.01 0.54
CA GLY A 153 5.59 -25.05 1.15
C GLY A 153 7.09 -24.93 0.86
N ILE A 154 7.54 -23.83 0.30
CA ILE A 154 8.97 -23.51 0.21
C ILE A 154 9.50 -23.25 1.63
N ARG A 155 10.67 -23.82 1.93
CA ARG A 155 11.29 -23.72 3.26
C ARG A 155 12.54 -22.87 3.28
N ARG A 156 13.16 -22.64 2.12
CA ARG A 156 14.39 -21.86 2.00
C ARG A 156 14.30 -20.92 0.82
N VAL A 157 14.87 -19.72 0.97
CA VAL A 157 14.93 -18.72 -0.09
C VAL A 157 16.35 -18.23 -0.24
N ILE A 158 16.90 -18.35 -1.43
CA ILE A 158 18.15 -17.71 -1.86
C ILE A 158 17.74 -16.39 -2.53
N LEU A 159 18.26 -15.29 -2.02
CA LEU A 159 17.92 -13.94 -2.50
C LEU A 159 19.10 -12.97 -2.34
N PRO A 160 19.06 -11.80 -3.01
CA PRO A 160 20.08 -10.78 -2.85
C PRO A 160 20.22 -10.34 -1.38
N ALA A 161 21.45 -10.13 -0.91
CA ALA A 161 21.72 -9.75 0.49
C ALA A 161 20.96 -8.51 0.93
N GLU A 162 20.80 -7.52 0.04
CA GLU A 162 20.08 -6.28 0.29
C GLU A 162 18.56 -6.48 0.48
N CYS A 163 18.01 -7.62 0.05
CA CYS A 163 16.60 -7.96 0.20
C CYS A 163 16.31 -8.84 1.45
N ALA A 164 17.34 -9.23 2.21
CA ALA A 164 17.19 -10.18 3.31
C ALA A 164 16.37 -9.63 4.48
N ALA A 165 16.59 -8.36 4.82
CA ALA A 165 15.86 -7.69 5.90
C ALA A 165 14.36 -7.68 5.63
N GLU A 166 13.95 -7.33 4.40
CA GLU A 166 12.57 -7.33 3.96
C GLU A 166 11.94 -8.73 4.01
N ALA A 167 12.64 -9.76 3.52
CA ALA A 167 12.15 -11.13 3.50
C ALA A 167 12.05 -11.77 4.89
N SER A 168 12.85 -11.33 5.85
CA SER A 168 12.95 -11.92 7.20
C SER A 168 11.68 -11.81 8.05
N TYR A 169 10.69 -11.02 7.61
CA TYR A 169 9.40 -10.92 8.28
C TYR A 169 8.46 -12.10 8.00
N ILE A 170 8.73 -12.88 6.96
CA ILE A 170 7.97 -14.10 6.69
C ILE A 170 8.50 -15.20 7.59
N LYS A 171 7.63 -15.67 8.49
CA LYS A 171 7.93 -16.78 9.39
C LYS A 171 7.97 -18.10 8.63
N ASP A 172 8.62 -19.11 9.19
CA ASP A 172 8.68 -20.49 8.69
C ASP A 172 9.47 -20.68 7.38
N VAL A 173 10.25 -19.66 6.97
CA VAL A 173 11.13 -19.71 5.80
C VAL A 173 12.55 -19.32 6.21
N GLU A 174 13.52 -20.12 5.84
CA GLU A 174 14.93 -19.81 6.02
C GLU A 174 15.41 -18.86 4.91
N ILE A 175 15.88 -17.68 5.30
CA ILE A 175 16.36 -16.67 4.37
C ILE A 175 17.88 -16.78 4.24
N CYS A 176 18.37 -17.10 3.07
CA CYS A 176 19.79 -17.25 2.77
C CYS A 176 20.25 -16.14 1.81
N PRO A 177 20.81 -15.04 2.33
CA PRO A 177 21.28 -13.92 1.53
C PRO A 177 22.56 -14.29 0.75
N VAL A 178 22.61 -13.84 -0.49
CA VAL A 178 23.78 -13.95 -1.36
C VAL A 178 24.08 -12.64 -2.06
N SER A 179 25.36 -12.31 -2.20
CA SER A 179 25.84 -11.15 -2.96
C SER A 179 26.55 -11.54 -4.24
N HIS A 180 26.90 -12.82 -4.40
CA HIS A 180 27.60 -13.31 -5.58
C HIS A 180 27.22 -14.76 -5.92
N MET A 181 27.15 -15.09 -7.21
CA MET A 181 26.83 -16.43 -7.71
C MET A 181 27.77 -17.52 -7.20
N ALA A 182 29.00 -17.18 -6.85
CA ALA A 182 29.95 -18.13 -6.23
C ALA A 182 29.41 -18.72 -4.92
N GLN A 183 28.64 -17.96 -4.12
CA GLN A 183 28.01 -18.47 -2.90
C GLN A 183 26.89 -19.48 -3.21
N VAL A 184 26.19 -19.30 -4.32
CA VAL A 184 25.20 -20.27 -4.80
C VAL A 184 25.90 -21.53 -5.32
N LEU A 185 27.05 -21.38 -5.99
CA LEU A 185 27.84 -22.51 -6.48
C LEU A 185 28.42 -23.36 -5.35
N SER A 186 28.70 -22.79 -4.17
CA SER A 186 29.21 -23.58 -3.02
C SER A 186 28.21 -24.64 -2.54
N ILE A 187 26.90 -24.45 -2.81
CA ILE A 187 25.85 -25.44 -2.51
C ILE A 187 26.12 -26.72 -3.31
N PHE A 188 26.55 -26.61 -4.58
CA PHE A 188 26.80 -27.72 -5.49
C PHE A 188 28.18 -28.34 -5.30
N ILE A 189 29.18 -27.51 -4.95
CA ILE A 189 30.59 -27.95 -4.85
C ILE A 189 30.86 -28.59 -3.48
N GLU A 190 30.34 -27.97 -2.42
CA GLU A 190 30.67 -28.29 -1.04
C GLU A 190 29.46 -28.83 -0.24
N GLY A 191 28.27 -28.83 -0.82
CA GLY A 191 27.01 -29.11 -0.09
C GLY A 191 26.71 -28.09 1.00
N LYS A 192 27.32 -26.89 0.95
CA LYS A 192 27.21 -25.87 1.97
C LYS A 192 26.25 -24.76 1.56
N TRP A 193 25.16 -24.62 2.31
CA TRP A 193 24.22 -23.52 2.14
C TRP A 193 24.80 -22.20 2.67
N PRO A 194 24.45 -21.05 2.07
CA PRO A 194 24.79 -19.74 2.64
C PRO A 194 24.22 -19.61 4.06
N GLU A 195 24.88 -18.80 4.88
CA GLU A 195 24.42 -18.56 6.26
C GLU A 195 23.03 -17.90 6.25
N SER A 196 22.15 -18.40 7.12
CA SER A 196 20.82 -17.86 7.27
C SER A 196 20.86 -16.45 7.85
N TYR A 197 20.03 -15.57 7.32
CA TYR A 197 19.89 -14.22 7.85
C TYR A 197 19.23 -14.27 9.24
N VAL A 198 19.96 -13.80 10.21
CA VAL A 198 19.43 -13.59 11.56
C VAL A 198 19.08 -12.12 11.71
N LYS A 199 17.81 -11.84 11.91
CA LYS A 199 17.36 -10.47 12.18
C LYS A 199 18.05 -9.97 13.44
N SER A 200 18.85 -8.91 13.35
CA SER A 200 19.27 -8.17 14.53
C SER A 200 18.02 -7.52 15.15
N ASP A 201 17.89 -7.59 16.47
CA ASP A 201 16.91 -6.78 17.20
C ASP A 201 17.30 -5.31 17.00
N ILE A 202 16.84 -4.72 15.90
CA ILE A 202 16.97 -3.29 15.66
C ILE A 202 16.04 -2.65 16.69
N GLU A 203 16.61 -1.85 17.57
CA GLU A 203 15.86 -1.00 18.50
C GLU A 203 14.75 -0.29 17.72
N GLU A 204 13.57 -0.30 18.30
CA GLU A 204 12.41 0.39 17.74
C GLU A 204 12.78 1.85 17.60
N GLU A 205 13.04 2.30 16.35
CA GLU A 205 13.07 3.74 16.10
C GLU A 205 11.72 4.28 16.55
N SER A 206 11.76 5.11 17.58
CA SER A 206 10.58 5.81 18.08
C SER A 206 10.01 6.61 16.93
N ASP A 207 8.72 6.42 16.64
CA ASP A 207 7.98 7.23 15.67
C ASP A 207 8.25 8.71 15.97
N GLU A 208 8.99 9.39 15.11
CA GLU A 208 9.09 10.84 15.17
C GLU A 208 7.70 11.41 14.90
N VAL A 209 7.01 11.79 15.98
CA VAL A 209 5.77 12.57 15.90
C VAL A 209 6.16 13.92 15.29
N LEU A 210 5.95 14.08 14.00
CA LEU A 210 6.34 15.28 13.25
C LEU A 210 5.73 16.56 13.83
N VAL A 211 4.52 16.51 14.42
CA VAL A 211 3.81 17.63 15.06
C VAL A 211 2.88 17.06 16.13
N ASP A 212 2.99 17.53 17.36
CA ASP A 212 2.03 17.19 18.41
C ASP A 212 0.76 18.04 18.31
N MET A 213 -0.39 17.48 18.65
CA MET A 213 -1.66 18.23 18.67
C MET A 213 -1.63 19.35 19.72
N ALA A 214 -0.84 19.23 20.77
CA ALA A 214 -0.62 20.28 21.77
C ALA A 214 0.07 21.52 21.19
N ASP A 215 0.85 21.37 20.10
CA ASP A 215 1.49 22.49 19.41
C ASP A 215 0.47 23.38 18.67
N ILE A 216 -0.73 22.87 18.40
CA ILE A 216 -1.83 23.61 17.80
C ILE A 216 -2.53 24.40 18.89
N ARG A 217 -2.33 25.73 18.91
CA ARG A 217 -2.90 26.60 19.93
C ARG A 217 -4.35 26.95 19.61
N GLY A 218 -5.22 26.91 20.63
CA GLY A 218 -6.65 27.15 20.48
C GLY A 218 -7.36 26.15 19.56
N GLN A 219 -8.45 26.62 18.92
CA GLN A 219 -9.17 25.88 17.86
C GLN A 219 -9.78 24.54 18.32
N GLU A 220 -10.35 24.49 19.52
CA GLU A 220 -10.85 23.24 20.13
C GLU A 220 -11.94 22.54 19.30
N MET A 221 -12.84 23.29 18.64
CA MET A 221 -13.84 22.69 17.74
C MET A 221 -13.20 22.01 16.52
N MET A 222 -12.13 22.59 16.00
CA MET A 222 -11.38 22.01 14.89
C MET A 222 -10.65 20.72 15.36
N LYS A 223 -9.99 20.74 16.53
CA LYS A 223 -9.35 19.56 17.11
C LYS A 223 -10.35 18.42 17.31
N THR A 224 -11.52 18.75 17.87
CA THR A 224 -12.62 17.79 18.02
C THR A 224 -13.05 17.21 16.68
N GLY A 225 -13.23 18.03 15.65
CA GLY A 225 -13.57 17.57 14.31
C GLY A 225 -12.50 16.65 13.69
N VAL A 226 -11.21 16.93 13.94
CA VAL A 226 -10.10 16.07 13.50
C VAL A 226 -10.11 14.72 14.23
N ILE A 227 -10.36 14.71 15.56
CA ILE A 227 -10.50 13.48 16.36
C ILE A 227 -11.65 12.62 15.83
N ILE A 228 -12.81 13.22 15.58
CA ILE A 228 -13.98 12.54 15.00
C ILE A 228 -13.63 11.95 13.64
N ALA A 229 -12.96 12.73 12.80
CA ALA A 229 -12.56 12.27 11.47
C ALA A 229 -11.63 11.05 11.52
N VAL A 230 -10.63 11.08 12.38
CA VAL A 230 -9.68 9.98 12.55
C VAL A 230 -10.36 8.74 13.14
N ALA A 231 -11.20 8.90 14.15
CA ALA A 231 -11.90 7.78 14.79
C ALA A 231 -12.80 7.01 13.82
N GLY A 232 -13.46 7.71 12.88
CA GLY A 232 -14.33 7.08 11.88
C GLY A 232 -13.69 6.90 10.50
N PHE A 233 -12.43 7.30 10.32
CA PHE A 233 -11.72 7.32 9.02
C PHE A 233 -12.47 8.16 7.96
N HIS A 234 -12.96 9.34 8.37
CA HIS A 234 -13.70 10.27 7.53
C HIS A 234 -12.79 11.19 6.74
N ASN A 235 -13.17 11.53 5.51
CA ASN A 235 -12.45 12.49 4.68
C ASN A 235 -12.68 13.92 5.15
N ILE A 236 -11.62 14.74 5.17
CA ILE A 236 -11.64 16.11 5.70
C ILE A 236 -11.31 17.14 4.61
N LEU A 237 -12.02 18.27 4.66
CA LEU A 237 -11.63 19.50 4.00
C LEU A 237 -11.34 20.58 5.04
N LEU A 238 -10.11 21.06 5.07
CA LEU A 238 -9.67 22.19 5.89
C LEU A 238 -9.80 23.48 5.08
N THR A 239 -10.63 24.40 5.52
CA THR A 239 -10.85 25.69 4.86
C THR A 239 -10.40 26.82 5.77
N GLY A 240 -9.65 27.81 5.26
CA GLY A 240 -9.22 28.95 6.09
C GLY A 240 -8.23 29.85 5.36
N ALA A 241 -7.93 31.00 5.95
CA ALA A 241 -7.00 31.97 5.39
C ALA A 241 -5.59 31.38 5.20
N ALA A 242 -4.78 32.01 4.35
CA ALA A 242 -3.37 31.65 4.20
C ALA A 242 -2.65 31.86 5.56
N GLY A 243 -1.83 30.88 5.95
CA GLY A 243 -1.10 30.92 7.23
C GLY A 243 -1.94 30.53 8.48
N ALA A 244 -3.18 30.05 8.33
CA ALA A 244 -4.03 29.63 9.45
C ALA A 244 -3.62 28.27 10.09
N GLY A 245 -2.55 27.61 9.64
CA GLY A 245 -2.06 26.36 10.23
C GLY A 245 -2.61 25.07 9.61
N LYS A 246 -3.31 25.13 8.45
CA LYS A 246 -3.93 23.96 7.78
C LYS A 246 -2.96 22.78 7.58
N THR A 247 -1.77 23.07 7.09
CA THR A 247 -0.73 22.05 6.84
C THR A 247 -0.19 21.44 8.13
N MET A 248 -0.10 22.25 9.21
CA MET A 248 0.33 21.76 10.53
C MET A 248 -0.69 20.78 11.10
N ILE A 249 -1.98 21.11 11.00
CA ILE A 249 -3.08 20.23 11.40
C ILE A 249 -3.03 18.90 10.63
N ALA A 250 -2.86 18.95 9.30
CA ALA A 250 -2.77 17.76 8.50
C ALA A 250 -1.61 16.85 8.92
N LYS A 251 -0.45 17.44 9.28
CA LYS A 251 0.75 16.71 9.73
C LYS A 251 0.61 16.07 11.12
N CYS A 252 -0.27 16.56 11.99
CA CYS A 252 -0.49 15.93 13.29
C CYS A 252 -1.40 14.69 13.20
N ILE A 253 -2.19 14.52 12.13
CA ILE A 253 -3.15 13.42 11.98
C ILE A 253 -2.52 12.05 12.12
N PRO A 254 -1.41 11.69 11.42
CA PRO A 254 -0.77 10.38 11.61
C PRO A 254 -0.41 10.09 13.05
N GLY A 255 0.02 11.11 13.80
CA GLY A 255 0.41 11.01 15.21
C GLY A 255 -0.74 10.66 16.17
N ILE A 256 -1.98 10.94 15.78
CA ILE A 256 -3.19 10.59 16.57
C ILE A 256 -3.93 9.37 16.03
N MET A 257 -3.55 8.84 14.86
CA MET A 257 -4.16 7.61 14.33
C MET A 257 -3.80 6.41 15.20
N PRO A 258 -4.69 5.39 15.28
CA PRO A 258 -4.37 4.12 15.92
C PRO A 258 -3.15 3.48 15.27
N PRO A 259 -2.32 2.74 16.02
CA PRO A 259 -1.20 2.00 15.44
C PRO A 259 -1.70 1.03 14.37
N LEU A 260 -0.82 0.68 13.42
CA LEU A 260 -1.14 -0.33 12.41
C LEU A 260 -1.28 -1.71 13.06
N SER A 261 -2.28 -2.49 12.67
CA SER A 261 -2.31 -3.92 12.99
C SER A 261 -1.18 -4.65 12.26
N TYR A 262 -0.93 -5.90 12.64
CA TYR A 262 0.06 -6.73 11.93
C TYR A 262 -0.31 -6.92 10.45
N GLU A 263 -1.59 -7.15 10.18
CA GLU A 263 -2.11 -7.34 8.81
C GLU A 263 -2.01 -6.06 7.99
N GLU A 264 -2.42 -4.91 8.54
CA GLU A 264 -2.29 -3.59 7.89
C GLU A 264 -0.83 -3.26 7.57
N SER A 265 0.04 -3.51 8.50
CA SER A 265 1.48 -3.29 8.39
C SER A 265 2.10 -4.20 7.33
N MET A 266 1.70 -5.47 7.26
CA MET A 266 2.14 -6.43 6.26
C MET A 266 1.65 -6.03 4.85
N GLU A 267 0.38 -5.63 4.71
CA GLU A 267 -0.16 -5.13 3.44
C GLU A 267 0.61 -3.90 2.96
N LEU A 268 0.84 -2.94 3.86
CA LEU A 268 1.57 -1.73 3.55
C LEU A 268 3.02 -2.02 3.16
N THR A 269 3.68 -2.91 3.88
CA THR A 269 5.06 -3.32 3.57
C THR A 269 5.15 -3.98 2.19
N LYS A 270 4.18 -4.82 1.82
CA LYS A 270 4.08 -5.40 0.46
C LYS A 270 3.92 -4.32 -0.61
N ILE A 271 3.07 -3.31 -0.37
CA ILE A 271 2.88 -2.19 -1.30
C ILE A 271 4.21 -1.46 -1.54
N TYR A 272 4.93 -1.12 -0.46
CA TYR A 272 6.20 -0.40 -0.56
C TYR A 272 7.32 -1.27 -1.15
N SER A 273 7.30 -2.58 -0.88
CA SER A 273 8.19 -3.56 -1.52
C SER A 273 8.04 -3.56 -3.05
N VAL A 274 6.81 -3.69 -3.55
CA VAL A 274 6.49 -3.67 -4.99
C VAL A 274 6.83 -2.31 -5.61
N ALA A 275 6.60 -1.22 -4.89
CA ALA A 275 6.98 0.12 -5.33
C ALA A 275 8.51 0.32 -5.41
N GLY A 276 9.30 -0.50 -4.68
CA GLY A 276 10.74 -0.36 -4.52
C GLY A 276 11.11 0.83 -3.65
N LEU A 277 10.30 1.10 -2.63
CA LEU A 277 10.44 2.21 -1.69
C LEU A 277 10.84 1.77 -0.28
N LEU A 278 11.06 0.47 -0.05
CA LEU A 278 11.67 -0.02 1.18
C LEU A 278 13.17 0.28 1.15
N GLY A 279 13.69 0.92 2.20
CA GLY A 279 15.13 1.10 2.37
C GLY A 279 15.82 -0.23 2.62
N HIS A 280 17.13 -0.33 2.36
CA HIS A 280 17.91 -1.57 2.54
C HIS A 280 17.93 -2.07 4.00
N GLU A 281 17.80 -1.16 4.96
CA GLU A 281 17.70 -1.45 6.39
C GLU A 281 16.27 -1.32 6.91
N ALA A 282 15.34 -0.83 6.07
CA ALA A 282 13.97 -0.63 6.47
C ALA A 282 13.29 -1.97 6.67
N GLY A 283 12.94 -2.18 7.87
CA GLY A 283 12.09 -3.26 8.29
C GLY A 283 10.65 -3.07 7.81
N TYR A 284 9.83 -3.71 8.47
CA TYR A 284 8.39 -3.69 8.50
C TYR A 284 7.84 -2.28 8.79
N ILE A 285 6.96 -1.78 7.93
CA ILE A 285 6.36 -0.45 8.12
C ILE A 285 5.38 -0.50 9.29
N ARG A 286 5.67 0.29 10.32
CA ARG A 286 4.86 0.37 11.55
C ARG A 286 4.10 1.68 11.67
N THR A 287 4.51 2.70 10.88
CA THR A 287 3.92 4.03 10.91
C THR A 287 2.89 4.20 9.81
N ARG A 288 1.81 4.89 10.11
CA ARG A 288 0.81 5.22 9.10
C ARG A 288 1.36 6.23 8.12
N PRO A 289 1.24 5.98 6.79
CA PRO A 289 1.83 6.84 5.79
C PRO A 289 1.14 8.22 5.74
N PHE A 290 1.95 9.24 5.54
CA PHE A 290 1.50 10.59 5.21
C PHE A 290 2.03 10.97 3.83
N ARG A 291 1.15 10.94 2.82
CA ARG A 291 1.53 11.25 1.43
C ARG A 291 1.05 12.65 1.07
N SER A 292 1.97 13.59 1.02
CA SER A 292 1.71 14.97 0.61
C SER A 292 2.04 15.16 -0.86
N LEU A 293 1.05 15.60 -1.64
CA LEU A 293 1.18 15.70 -3.09
C LEU A 293 1.46 17.13 -3.54
N SER A 294 2.26 17.26 -4.61
CA SER A 294 2.45 18.53 -5.30
C SER A 294 1.35 18.75 -6.34
N GLN A 295 0.99 20.00 -6.62
CA GLN A 295 -0.04 20.38 -7.58
C GLN A 295 0.27 19.92 -9.02
N ASN A 296 1.54 19.71 -9.36
CA ASN A 296 1.99 19.28 -10.68
C ASN A 296 1.94 17.75 -10.90
N ILE A 297 1.33 17.00 -9.97
CA ILE A 297 1.23 15.55 -10.07
C ILE A 297 0.42 15.12 -11.31
N SER A 298 0.86 14.06 -11.96
CA SER A 298 0.10 13.45 -13.05
C SER A 298 -0.94 12.45 -12.53
N GLN A 299 -2.00 12.18 -13.31
CA GLN A 299 -2.98 11.15 -12.97
C GLN A 299 -2.33 9.77 -12.84
N VAL A 300 -1.33 9.45 -13.66
CA VAL A 300 -0.57 8.19 -13.59
C VAL A 300 0.24 8.08 -12.30
N THR A 301 0.84 9.16 -11.85
CA THR A 301 1.55 9.17 -10.55
C THR A 301 0.57 9.01 -9.40
N LEU A 302 -0.61 9.64 -9.49
CA LEU A 302 -1.64 9.55 -8.45
C LEU A 302 -2.23 8.15 -8.33
N LEU A 303 -2.72 7.58 -9.44
CA LEU A 303 -3.44 6.31 -9.45
C LEU A 303 -2.54 5.09 -9.65
N GLY A 304 -1.34 5.30 -10.15
CA GLY A 304 -0.46 4.21 -10.56
C GLY A 304 -0.56 3.90 -12.05
N GLY A 305 0.29 2.99 -12.50
CA GLY A 305 0.36 2.59 -13.92
C GLY A 305 1.73 2.84 -14.54
N GLY A 306 1.73 3.45 -15.73
CA GLY A 306 2.96 3.64 -16.50
C GLY A 306 3.52 2.34 -17.08
N MET A 307 4.78 2.33 -17.51
CA MET A 307 5.39 1.16 -18.19
C MET A 307 5.49 -0.09 -17.30
N ASN A 308 5.56 0.04 -15.98
CA ASN A 308 5.78 -1.08 -15.05
C ASN A 308 4.57 -1.35 -14.14
N SER A 309 3.39 -0.79 -14.42
CA SER A 309 2.16 -0.94 -13.62
C SER A 309 2.38 -0.74 -12.11
N ARG A 310 3.19 0.28 -11.74
CA ARG A 310 3.53 0.55 -10.34
C ARG A 310 2.33 1.09 -9.56
N PRO A 311 2.27 0.81 -8.24
CA PRO A 311 1.30 1.46 -7.38
C PRO A 311 1.48 2.99 -7.40
N GLY A 312 0.36 3.72 -7.34
CA GLY A 312 0.35 5.18 -7.28
C GLY A 312 0.32 5.71 -5.85
N GLU A 313 0.30 7.04 -5.71
CA GLU A 313 0.27 7.71 -4.41
C GLU A 313 -0.97 7.34 -3.56
N VAL A 314 -2.12 7.08 -4.19
CA VAL A 314 -3.33 6.63 -3.49
C VAL A 314 -3.14 5.25 -2.84
N THR A 315 -2.39 4.36 -3.49
CA THR A 315 -2.03 3.05 -2.95
C THR A 315 -0.96 3.18 -1.86
N LEU A 316 0.04 4.05 -2.06
CA LEU A 316 1.08 4.31 -1.07
C LEU A 316 0.53 5.00 0.20
N ALA A 317 -0.64 5.63 0.12
CA ALA A 317 -1.34 6.22 1.25
C ALA A 317 -2.27 5.24 1.99
N THR A 318 -2.35 3.97 1.56
CA THR A 318 -3.21 2.95 2.19
C THR A 318 -2.96 2.87 3.70
N GLY A 319 -4.02 2.83 4.49
CA GLY A 319 -3.96 2.80 5.95
C GLY A 319 -3.53 4.11 6.62
N GLY A 320 -3.31 5.18 5.85
CA GLY A 320 -2.86 6.48 6.32
C GLY A 320 -3.54 7.66 5.66
N VAL A 321 -2.81 8.73 5.45
CA VAL A 321 -3.29 10.04 4.98
C VAL A 321 -2.79 10.37 3.59
N LEU A 322 -3.71 10.72 2.70
CA LEU A 322 -3.42 11.40 1.43
C LEU A 322 -3.73 12.89 1.60
N PHE A 323 -2.69 13.72 1.62
CA PHE A 323 -2.82 15.16 1.82
C PHE A 323 -2.66 15.96 0.53
N LEU A 324 -3.67 16.80 0.22
CA LEU A 324 -3.67 17.72 -0.90
C LEU A 324 -3.77 19.16 -0.38
N ASP A 325 -2.65 19.85 -0.34
CA ASP A 325 -2.64 21.28 -0.01
C ASP A 325 -3.03 22.12 -1.23
N GLU A 326 -3.70 23.24 -0.99
CA GLU A 326 -4.24 24.10 -2.04
C GLU A 326 -5.08 23.31 -3.07
N PHE A 327 -5.98 22.46 -2.57
CA PHE A 327 -6.76 21.50 -3.35
C PHE A 327 -7.38 22.05 -4.64
N PRO A 328 -7.96 23.27 -4.70
CA PRO A 328 -8.50 23.85 -5.93
C PRO A 328 -7.45 24.14 -7.01
N GLU A 329 -6.15 24.09 -6.69
CA GLU A 329 -5.08 24.38 -7.67
C GLU A 329 -4.59 23.13 -8.41
N PHE A 330 -5.01 21.93 -7.97
CA PHE A 330 -4.71 20.70 -8.70
C PHE A 330 -5.46 20.65 -10.04
N PRO A 331 -4.88 20.02 -11.08
CA PRO A 331 -5.56 19.81 -12.35
C PRO A 331 -6.90 19.07 -12.15
N ARG A 332 -7.96 19.54 -12.83
CA ARG A 332 -9.31 18.99 -12.66
C ARG A 332 -9.38 17.48 -12.92
N ASN A 333 -8.67 16.98 -13.93
CA ASN A 333 -8.62 15.55 -14.23
C ASN A 333 -7.99 14.72 -13.10
N VAL A 334 -7.02 15.29 -12.35
CA VAL A 334 -6.40 14.66 -11.19
C VAL A 334 -7.40 14.59 -10.05
N ILE A 335 -8.08 15.70 -9.73
CA ILE A 335 -9.13 15.73 -8.69
C ILE A 335 -10.25 14.74 -9.00
N GLU A 336 -10.78 14.75 -10.24
CA GLU A 336 -11.87 13.85 -10.64
C GLU A 336 -11.47 12.37 -10.59
N SER A 337 -10.20 12.05 -10.79
CA SER A 337 -9.72 10.67 -10.73
C SER A 337 -9.71 10.06 -9.32
N LEU A 338 -9.80 10.88 -8.27
CA LEU A 338 -9.95 10.43 -6.89
C LEU A 338 -11.33 9.83 -6.60
N ARG A 339 -12.36 10.09 -7.45
CA ARG A 339 -13.74 9.66 -7.19
C ARG A 339 -13.87 8.16 -6.97
N GLN A 340 -13.24 7.37 -7.82
CA GLN A 340 -13.29 5.93 -7.75
C GLN A 340 -12.54 5.38 -6.53
N PRO A 341 -11.26 5.73 -6.28
CA PRO A 341 -10.55 5.24 -5.10
C PRO A 341 -11.23 5.60 -3.77
N MET A 342 -11.83 6.79 -3.68
CA MET A 342 -12.56 7.20 -2.47
C MET A 342 -13.82 6.37 -2.20
N GLU A 343 -14.44 5.79 -3.24
CA GLU A 343 -15.67 4.98 -3.13
C GLU A 343 -15.34 3.49 -3.03
N ASP A 344 -14.55 2.97 -3.96
CA ASP A 344 -14.27 1.54 -4.10
C ASP A 344 -13.12 1.05 -3.19
N LYS A 345 -12.36 1.97 -2.58
CA LYS A 345 -11.16 1.67 -1.76
C LYS A 345 -10.09 0.86 -2.51
N THR A 346 -10.18 0.83 -3.81
CA THR A 346 -9.24 0.16 -4.72
C THR A 346 -9.01 0.97 -5.98
N VAL A 347 -7.88 0.71 -6.63
CA VAL A 347 -7.55 1.25 -7.97
C VAL A 347 -7.20 0.11 -8.89
N THR A 348 -7.86 0.06 -10.03
CA THR A 348 -7.54 -0.90 -11.08
C THR A 348 -6.69 -0.24 -12.17
N VAL A 349 -5.47 -0.72 -12.31
CA VAL A 349 -4.54 -0.31 -13.35
C VAL A 349 -4.60 -1.32 -14.48
N SER A 350 -5.26 -0.94 -15.58
CA SER A 350 -5.42 -1.81 -16.75
C SER A 350 -4.35 -1.54 -17.80
N ARG A 351 -3.83 -2.60 -18.41
CA ARG A 351 -2.96 -2.60 -19.59
C ARG A 351 -3.53 -3.47 -20.68
N LEU A 352 -2.95 -3.38 -21.87
CA LEU A 352 -3.35 -4.17 -23.05
C LEU A 352 -3.48 -5.68 -22.79
N LYS A 353 -2.80 -6.23 -21.77
CA LYS A 353 -2.74 -7.68 -21.51
C LYS A 353 -2.79 -8.08 -20.01
N ALA A 354 -2.94 -7.14 -19.10
CA ALA A 354 -3.06 -7.42 -17.67
C ALA A 354 -3.76 -6.28 -16.95
N SER A 355 -4.55 -6.62 -15.95
CA SER A 355 -5.21 -5.66 -15.05
C SER A 355 -4.81 -6.01 -13.62
N TYR A 356 -4.31 -5.02 -12.89
CA TYR A 356 -3.90 -5.17 -11.50
C TYR A 356 -4.77 -4.28 -10.64
N THR A 357 -5.31 -4.84 -9.57
CA THR A 357 -6.07 -4.08 -8.57
C THR A 357 -5.18 -3.86 -7.35
N TYR A 358 -5.06 -2.60 -6.96
CA TYR A 358 -4.30 -2.17 -5.80
C TYR A 358 -5.24 -1.64 -4.72
N PRO A 359 -4.98 -1.87 -3.43
CA PRO A 359 -5.72 -1.22 -2.36
C PRO A 359 -5.49 0.30 -2.41
N ALA A 360 -6.51 1.06 -2.01
CA ALA A 360 -6.50 2.52 -1.93
C ALA A 360 -7.37 3.00 -0.76
N ARG A 361 -7.16 2.40 0.43
CA ARG A 361 -7.85 2.72 1.68
C ARG A 361 -7.12 3.86 2.38
N PHE A 362 -7.33 5.08 1.96
CA PHE A 362 -6.70 6.26 2.53
C PHE A 362 -7.75 7.22 3.09
N MET A 363 -7.36 8.00 4.09
CA MET A 363 -8.09 9.16 4.57
C MET A 363 -7.67 10.38 3.72
N LEU A 364 -8.61 10.95 2.96
CA LEU A 364 -8.33 12.18 2.23
C LEU A 364 -8.37 13.36 3.19
N VAL A 365 -7.25 14.05 3.31
CA VAL A 365 -7.15 15.34 3.98
C VAL A 365 -6.81 16.38 2.92
N SER A 366 -7.69 17.33 2.70
CA SER A 366 -7.50 18.38 1.72
C SER A 366 -7.56 19.75 2.37
N ALA A 367 -6.79 20.69 1.86
CA ALA A 367 -6.79 22.06 2.35
C ALA A 367 -7.10 23.04 1.22
N ARG A 368 -7.91 24.05 1.50
CA ARG A 368 -8.18 25.16 0.59
C ARG A 368 -8.16 26.51 1.29
N ASN A 369 -7.90 27.54 0.55
CA ASN A 369 -8.14 28.91 0.98
C ASN A 369 -9.62 29.29 0.74
N ASN A 370 -10.10 30.33 1.41
CA ASN A 370 -11.47 30.81 1.22
C ASN A 370 -11.64 31.55 -0.12
N CYS A 371 -10.55 32.06 -0.70
CA CYS A 371 -10.57 32.80 -1.97
C CYS A 371 -9.20 32.67 -2.67
N PRO A 372 -9.09 33.06 -3.95
CA PRO A 372 -7.82 32.97 -4.71
C PRO A 372 -6.64 33.74 -4.08
N CYS A 373 -6.88 34.88 -3.43
CA CYS A 373 -5.82 35.65 -2.78
C CYS A 373 -5.47 35.16 -1.36
N GLY A 374 -6.28 34.25 -0.78
CA GLY A 374 -6.05 33.64 0.53
C GLY A 374 -6.44 34.48 1.74
N PHE A 375 -6.93 35.72 1.59
CA PHE A 375 -7.18 36.65 2.71
C PHE A 375 -8.65 36.79 3.13
N PHE A 376 -9.62 36.27 2.36
CA PHE A 376 -11.02 36.28 2.77
C PHE A 376 -11.19 35.50 4.09
N PRO A 377 -11.97 36.02 5.10
CA PRO A 377 -12.90 37.14 5.07
C PRO A 377 -12.30 38.54 5.39
N ASP A 378 -11.00 38.69 5.63
CA ASP A 378 -10.36 40.00 5.92
C ASP A 378 -10.47 40.95 4.71
N ARG A 379 -11.50 41.75 4.69
CA ARG A 379 -11.78 42.73 3.60
C ARG A 379 -10.73 43.86 3.50
N LYS A 380 -9.84 44.02 4.46
CA LYS A 380 -8.71 44.97 4.36
C LYS A 380 -7.61 44.45 3.46
N LYS A 381 -7.43 43.12 3.43
CA LYS A 381 -6.40 42.45 2.63
C LYS A 381 -6.95 41.76 1.39
N CYS A 382 -8.22 41.30 1.46
CA CYS A 382 -8.87 40.59 0.37
C CYS A 382 -9.52 41.55 -0.60
N HIS A 383 -9.14 41.51 -1.86
CA HIS A 383 -9.71 42.30 -2.96
C HIS A 383 -10.58 41.46 -3.91
N CYS A 384 -10.77 40.18 -3.62
CA CYS A 384 -11.60 39.30 -4.45
C CYS A 384 -13.06 39.69 -4.37
N ASN A 385 -13.70 39.73 -5.52
CA ASN A 385 -15.16 39.93 -5.60
C ASN A 385 -15.90 38.59 -5.41
N ALA A 386 -17.21 38.64 -5.19
CA ALA A 386 -18.04 37.46 -4.95
C ALA A 386 -17.96 36.42 -6.07
N ARG A 387 -17.88 36.87 -7.34
CA ARG A 387 -17.81 36.01 -8.50
C ARG A 387 -16.48 35.25 -8.57
N GLU A 388 -15.37 35.90 -8.21
CA GLU A 388 -14.04 35.27 -8.16
C GLU A 388 -13.97 34.23 -7.04
N ILE A 389 -14.52 34.53 -5.86
CA ILE A 389 -14.60 33.61 -4.73
C ILE A 389 -15.41 32.37 -5.14
N LYS A 390 -16.62 32.56 -5.68
CA LYS A 390 -17.48 31.46 -6.14
C LYS A 390 -16.80 30.61 -7.21
N LYS A 391 -16.19 31.23 -8.22
CA LYS A 391 -15.46 30.52 -9.28
C LYS A 391 -14.27 29.71 -8.74
N TYR A 392 -13.62 30.21 -7.70
CA TYR A 392 -12.51 29.49 -7.06
C TYR A 392 -13.02 28.26 -6.30
N GLN A 393 -14.09 28.39 -5.56
CA GLN A 393 -14.70 27.29 -4.79
C GLN A 393 -15.28 26.20 -5.73
N GLU A 394 -15.87 26.60 -6.85
CA GLU A 394 -16.41 25.69 -7.87
C GLU A 394 -15.34 24.91 -8.67
N LYS A 395 -14.05 25.19 -8.49
CA LYS A 395 -12.99 24.35 -9.08
C LYS A 395 -13.06 22.90 -8.58
N ILE A 396 -13.51 22.68 -7.33
CA ILE A 396 -13.79 21.36 -6.79
C ILE A 396 -15.23 21.00 -7.17
N SER A 397 -15.41 19.90 -7.85
CA SER A 397 -16.73 19.49 -8.31
C SER A 397 -17.63 19.01 -7.17
N HIS A 398 -18.94 19.19 -7.33
CA HIS A 398 -19.95 18.67 -6.38
C HIS A 398 -19.76 17.17 -6.06
N PRO A 399 -19.51 16.26 -7.02
CA PRO A 399 -19.31 14.86 -6.74
C PRO A 399 -18.08 14.55 -5.85
N ILE A 400 -17.04 15.37 -5.90
CA ILE A 400 -15.89 15.25 -4.97
C ILE A 400 -16.27 15.81 -3.60
N MET A 401 -16.92 16.96 -3.57
CA MET A 401 -17.38 17.57 -2.31
C MET A 401 -18.35 16.66 -1.55
N ASP A 402 -19.20 15.94 -2.26
CA ASP A 402 -20.08 14.92 -1.66
C ASP A 402 -19.32 13.80 -0.94
N ARG A 403 -18.09 13.49 -1.35
CA ARG A 403 -17.24 12.45 -0.77
C ARG A 403 -16.38 12.91 0.40
N ILE A 404 -16.44 14.20 0.71
CA ILE A 404 -15.82 14.78 1.90
C ILE A 404 -16.88 14.78 3.02
N ASP A 405 -16.56 14.14 4.13
CA ASP A 405 -17.51 13.94 5.23
C ASP A 405 -17.53 15.11 6.21
N ILE A 406 -16.34 15.68 6.47
CA ILE A 406 -16.12 16.72 7.47
C ILE A 406 -15.49 17.93 6.81
N ARG A 407 -16.05 19.12 7.08
CA ARG A 407 -15.55 20.40 6.61
C ARG A 407 -15.25 21.27 7.82
N LEU A 408 -13.97 21.58 8.01
CA LEU A 408 -13.48 22.36 9.14
C LEU A 408 -13.05 23.74 8.68
N GLU A 409 -13.61 24.76 9.31
CA GLU A 409 -13.14 26.13 9.12
C GLU A 409 -12.06 26.45 10.16
N ILE A 410 -10.90 26.88 9.67
CA ILE A 410 -9.74 27.22 10.49
C ILE A 410 -9.60 28.72 10.53
N ASN A 411 -9.88 29.29 11.68
CA ASN A 411 -9.75 30.71 11.94
C ASN A 411 -8.30 31.05 12.31
N PRO A 412 -7.82 32.26 11.98
CA PRO A 412 -6.52 32.73 12.47
C PRO A 412 -6.49 32.72 14.01
N VAL A 413 -5.42 32.20 14.58
CA VAL A 413 -5.23 32.15 16.04
C VAL A 413 -5.09 33.59 16.57
N SER A 414 -5.81 33.91 17.63
CA SER A 414 -5.70 35.24 18.27
C SER A 414 -4.34 35.39 18.98
N TYR A 415 -3.87 36.62 19.14
CA TYR A 415 -2.63 36.88 19.89
C TYR A 415 -2.68 36.32 21.33
N ASN A 416 -3.84 36.37 21.97
CA ASN A 416 -4.01 35.86 23.32
C ASN A 416 -3.91 34.32 23.37
N ASP A 417 -4.46 33.63 22.38
CA ASP A 417 -4.41 32.16 22.30
C ASP A 417 -2.98 31.65 22.01
N LEU A 418 -2.17 32.44 21.27
CA LEU A 418 -0.76 32.10 21.02
C LEU A 418 0.09 32.04 22.29
N PHE A 419 -0.24 32.86 23.27
CA PHE A 419 0.49 33.02 24.53
C PHE A 419 -0.30 32.50 25.74
N SER A 420 -1.42 31.81 25.51
CA SER A 420 -2.17 31.18 26.60
C SER A 420 -1.30 30.10 27.28
N ALA A 421 -1.32 30.09 28.61
CA ALA A 421 -0.63 29.09 29.40
C ALA A 421 -1.35 27.72 29.43
N GLU A 422 -2.55 27.65 28.84
CA GLU A 422 -3.29 26.39 28.78
C GLU A 422 -2.61 25.43 27.79
N GLU A 423 -2.16 24.31 28.31
CA GLU A 423 -1.65 23.22 27.48
C GLU A 423 -2.82 22.66 26.67
N GLY A 424 -2.68 22.67 25.34
CA GLY A 424 -3.64 22.03 24.45
C GLY A 424 -3.67 20.51 24.65
N MET A 425 -4.70 19.83 24.14
CA MET A 425 -4.79 18.39 24.14
C MET A 425 -3.57 17.78 23.42
N SER A 426 -2.84 16.88 24.09
CA SER A 426 -1.72 16.15 23.48
C SER A 426 -2.17 15.13 22.44
N SER A 427 -1.31 14.79 21.51
CA SER A 427 -1.57 13.70 20.54
C SER A 427 -1.85 12.36 21.22
N SER A 428 -1.20 12.08 22.37
CA SER A 428 -1.48 10.87 23.14
C SER A 428 -2.92 10.86 23.68
N ALA A 429 -3.36 11.95 24.34
CA ALA A 429 -4.71 12.03 24.88
C ALA A 429 -5.80 11.99 23.78
N ALA A 430 -5.52 12.56 22.59
CA ALA A 430 -6.39 12.44 21.44
C ALA A 430 -6.46 11.00 20.92
N ARG A 431 -5.31 10.31 20.85
CA ARG A 431 -5.22 8.90 20.44
C ARG A 431 -6.00 7.98 21.38
N ASP A 432 -5.92 8.20 22.69
CA ASP A 432 -6.65 7.39 23.68
C ASP A 432 -8.17 7.46 23.42
N LYS A 433 -8.73 8.66 23.22
CA LYS A 433 -10.14 8.83 22.85
C LYS A 433 -10.52 8.14 21.54
N ILE A 434 -9.63 8.21 20.55
CA ILE A 434 -9.83 7.55 19.26
C ILE A 434 -9.83 6.03 19.44
N MET A 435 -8.92 5.49 20.26
CA MET A 435 -8.85 4.06 20.54
C MET A 435 -10.11 3.54 21.23
N GLU A 436 -10.65 4.25 22.23
CA GLU A 436 -11.91 3.90 22.86
C GLU A 436 -13.08 3.83 21.87
N ALA A 437 -13.16 4.81 20.95
CA ALA A 437 -14.18 4.79 19.90
C ALA A 437 -13.97 3.64 18.89
N ARG A 438 -12.72 3.30 18.59
CA ARG A 438 -12.36 2.18 17.71
C ARG A 438 -12.73 0.82 18.31
N GLU A 439 -12.46 0.60 19.58
CA GLU A 439 -12.85 -0.63 20.29
C GLU A 439 -14.36 -0.88 20.19
N ARG A 440 -15.18 0.18 20.29
CA ARG A 440 -16.64 0.11 20.10
C ARG A 440 -17.00 -0.29 18.66
N GLN A 441 -16.32 0.27 17.66
CA GLN A 441 -16.54 -0.07 16.25
C GLN A 441 -16.14 -1.53 15.98
N GLU A 442 -14.99 -1.96 16.44
CA GLU A 442 -14.52 -3.35 16.30
C GLU A 442 -15.47 -4.35 16.96
N SER A 443 -15.94 -4.04 18.18
CA SER A 443 -16.96 -4.87 18.86
C SER A 443 -18.28 -4.92 18.08
N ARG A 444 -18.66 -3.85 17.42
CA ARG A 444 -19.91 -3.74 16.64
C ARG A 444 -19.83 -4.49 15.32
N PHE A 445 -18.72 -4.38 14.61
CA PHE A 445 -18.58 -4.94 13.26
C PHE A 445 -18.15 -6.41 13.25
N GLY A 446 -17.44 -6.86 14.28
CA GLY A 446 -16.99 -8.26 14.35
C GLY A 446 -16.13 -8.66 13.15
N ASN A 447 -16.62 -9.64 12.36
CA ASN A 447 -15.91 -10.18 11.18
C ASN A 447 -16.35 -9.55 9.84
N GLU A 448 -16.89 -8.34 9.86
CA GLU A 448 -17.26 -7.63 8.62
C GLU A 448 -16.02 -7.23 7.81
N GLU A 449 -16.21 -7.01 6.51
CA GLU A 449 -15.15 -6.57 5.59
C GLU A 449 -14.74 -5.10 5.78
N PHE A 450 -15.50 -4.34 6.58
CA PHE A 450 -15.24 -2.94 6.90
C PHE A 450 -14.92 -2.76 8.38
N SER A 451 -14.09 -1.77 8.68
CA SER A 451 -13.56 -1.55 10.02
C SER A 451 -13.95 -0.18 10.62
N PHE A 452 -14.46 0.75 9.82
CA PHE A 452 -14.75 2.11 10.23
C PHE A 452 -16.20 2.51 9.94
N ASN A 453 -16.74 3.41 10.76
CA ASN A 453 -18.11 3.92 10.54
C ASN A 453 -18.31 4.55 9.15
N SER A 454 -17.28 5.23 8.61
CA SER A 454 -17.34 5.82 7.26
C SER A 454 -17.51 4.77 6.14
N GLU A 455 -17.18 3.53 6.42
CA GLU A 455 -17.17 2.41 5.46
C GLU A 455 -18.45 1.57 5.51
N ILE A 456 -19.35 1.77 6.51
CA ILE A 456 -20.61 1.01 6.60
C ILE A 456 -21.35 1.08 5.25
N PRO A 457 -21.62 -0.05 4.58
CA PRO A 457 -22.35 -0.04 3.33
C PRO A 457 -23.77 0.54 3.50
N GLN A 458 -24.28 1.23 2.48
CA GLN A 458 -25.60 1.87 2.55
C GLN A 458 -26.71 0.87 2.93
N GLY A 459 -26.66 -0.36 2.42
CA GLY A 459 -27.66 -1.40 2.73
C GLY A 459 -27.57 -2.00 4.14
N LYS A 460 -26.53 -1.66 4.91
CA LYS A 460 -26.33 -2.12 6.29
C LYS A 460 -26.47 -1.00 7.33
N ILE A 461 -26.82 0.21 6.91
CA ILE A 461 -26.89 1.35 7.84
C ILE A 461 -27.92 1.12 8.95
N GLU A 462 -29.10 0.63 8.64
CA GLU A 462 -30.17 0.36 9.63
C GLU A 462 -29.77 -0.75 10.63
N GLU A 463 -28.89 -1.64 10.24
CA GLU A 463 -28.39 -2.70 11.11
C GLU A 463 -27.41 -2.16 12.17
N TYR A 464 -26.50 -1.26 11.75
CA TYR A 464 -25.40 -0.79 12.59
C TYR A 464 -25.64 0.60 13.21
N ILE A 465 -26.61 1.36 12.69
CA ILE A 465 -26.93 2.71 13.16
C ILE A 465 -28.35 2.74 13.69
N LYS A 466 -28.47 2.71 15.02
CA LYS A 466 -29.75 2.84 15.70
C LYS A 466 -30.01 4.29 16.04
N LEU A 467 -31.15 4.80 15.63
CA LEU A 467 -31.61 6.14 15.96
C LEU A 467 -32.43 6.12 17.25
N GLY A 468 -32.18 7.07 18.12
CA GLY A 468 -33.01 7.31 19.30
C GLY A 468 -34.44 7.75 18.89
N SER A 469 -35.38 7.62 19.79
CA SER A 469 -36.79 8.01 19.55
C SER A 469 -36.92 9.48 19.19
N GLY A 470 -37.68 9.78 18.12
CA GLY A 470 -37.93 11.15 17.65
C GLY A 470 -36.89 11.76 16.73
N LEU A 471 -35.75 11.08 16.49
CA LEU A 471 -34.71 11.57 15.56
C LEU A 471 -35.09 11.39 14.09
N GLU A 472 -35.93 10.41 13.76
CA GLU A 472 -36.36 10.16 12.39
C GLU A 472 -37.15 11.35 11.81
N GLU A 473 -38.03 11.94 12.60
CA GLU A 473 -38.83 13.13 12.20
C GLU A 473 -37.91 14.31 11.92
N LEU A 474 -36.96 14.59 12.82
CA LEU A 474 -36.01 15.70 12.64
C LEU A 474 -35.11 15.49 11.42
N LEU A 475 -34.63 14.28 11.22
CA LEU A 475 -33.81 13.94 10.07
C LEU A 475 -34.58 14.07 8.76
N GLN A 476 -35.86 13.69 8.74
CA GLN A 476 -36.75 13.90 7.60
C GLN A 476 -36.94 15.38 7.30
N GLU A 477 -37.27 16.20 8.31
CA GLU A 477 -37.41 17.65 8.15
C GLU A 477 -36.10 18.27 7.61
N THR A 478 -34.96 17.88 8.17
CA THR A 478 -33.64 18.39 7.74
C THR A 478 -33.33 17.98 6.32
N TYR A 479 -33.63 16.72 5.93
CA TYR A 479 -33.44 16.20 4.58
C TYR A 479 -34.23 17.02 3.55
N GLU A 480 -35.51 17.30 3.84
CA GLU A 480 -36.39 18.08 2.96
C GLU A 480 -35.96 19.55 2.89
N ALA A 481 -35.63 20.17 4.03
CA ALA A 481 -35.25 21.58 4.11
C ALA A 481 -33.90 21.89 3.45
N SER A 482 -32.94 20.99 3.52
CA SER A 482 -31.58 21.22 3.02
C SER A 482 -31.33 20.74 1.59
N ASN A 483 -32.36 20.22 0.89
CA ASN A 483 -32.19 19.56 -0.42
C ASN A 483 -31.04 18.54 -0.43
N MET A 484 -30.84 17.82 0.66
CA MET A 484 -29.74 16.89 0.84
C MET A 484 -29.90 15.69 -0.10
N SER A 485 -28.79 15.25 -0.70
CA SER A 485 -28.80 14.00 -1.47
C SER A 485 -28.92 12.78 -0.55
N ALA A 486 -29.46 11.67 -1.03
CA ALA A 486 -29.50 10.42 -0.26
C ALA A 486 -28.12 9.99 0.24
N ARG A 487 -27.07 10.20 -0.55
CA ARG A 487 -25.68 9.98 -0.13
C ARG A 487 -25.29 10.90 1.02
N GLY A 488 -25.68 12.16 0.95
CA GLY A 488 -25.46 13.14 2.00
C GLY A 488 -26.06 12.70 3.33
N TYR A 489 -27.31 12.25 3.29
CA TYR A 489 -28.03 11.73 4.44
C TYR A 489 -27.30 10.56 5.12
N PHE A 490 -26.91 9.54 4.36
CA PHE A 490 -26.19 8.41 4.93
C PHE A 490 -24.81 8.75 5.48
N ARG A 491 -24.17 9.80 4.96
CA ARG A 491 -22.91 10.30 5.52
C ARG A 491 -23.13 11.03 6.84
N VAL A 492 -24.21 11.80 6.98
CA VAL A 492 -24.58 12.40 8.27
C VAL A 492 -24.77 11.30 9.32
N LEU A 493 -25.48 10.22 8.99
CA LEU A 493 -25.69 9.11 9.92
C LEU A 493 -24.38 8.42 10.34
N ARG A 494 -23.49 8.14 9.39
CA ARG A 494 -22.18 7.56 9.71
C ARG A 494 -21.34 8.47 10.61
N LEU A 495 -21.39 9.77 10.35
CA LEU A 495 -20.67 10.77 11.14
C LEU A 495 -21.27 10.89 12.54
N ALA A 496 -22.60 10.98 12.66
CA ALA A 496 -23.29 10.99 13.95
C ALA A 496 -23.00 9.72 14.78
N ARG A 497 -22.90 8.55 14.13
CA ARG A 497 -22.46 7.31 14.79
C ARG A 497 -21.04 7.42 15.35
N THR A 498 -20.13 8.03 14.60
CA THR A 498 -18.74 8.22 15.07
C THR A 498 -18.70 9.21 16.25
N ILE A 499 -19.49 10.27 16.22
CA ILE A 499 -19.60 11.23 17.32
C ILE A 499 -20.13 10.53 18.58
N ALA A 500 -21.17 9.71 18.45
CA ALA A 500 -21.72 8.96 19.56
C ALA A 500 -20.71 7.93 20.12
N ASP A 501 -19.89 7.29 19.26
CA ASP A 501 -18.83 6.35 19.69
C ASP A 501 -17.76 7.07 20.54
N ILE A 502 -17.31 8.26 20.12
CA ILE A 502 -16.37 9.09 20.89
C ILE A 502 -17.01 9.53 22.22
N GLY A 503 -18.32 9.82 22.21
CA GLY A 503 -19.09 10.15 23.42
C GLY A 503 -19.40 8.94 24.31
N GLY A 504 -18.97 7.73 23.94
CA GLY A 504 -19.20 6.51 24.70
C GLY A 504 -20.65 6.01 24.70
N ARG A 505 -21.47 6.40 23.71
CA ARG A 505 -22.91 6.12 23.64
C ARG A 505 -23.23 5.01 22.60
N ASP A 506 -24.18 4.16 22.94
CA ASP A 506 -24.65 3.11 22.04
C ASP A 506 -25.69 3.63 21.04
N ASP A 507 -26.56 4.54 21.48
CA ASP A 507 -27.56 5.18 20.63
C ASP A 507 -27.11 6.57 20.20
N ILE A 508 -27.52 6.97 19.00
CA ILE A 508 -27.27 8.32 18.48
C ILE A 508 -28.28 9.28 19.12
N THR A 509 -27.80 10.42 19.61
CA THR A 509 -28.62 11.49 20.20
C THR A 509 -28.86 12.61 19.20
N LEU A 510 -29.77 13.54 19.57
CA LEU A 510 -30.02 14.75 18.79
C LEU A 510 -28.75 15.60 18.64
N GLU A 511 -27.98 15.75 19.71
CA GLU A 511 -26.73 16.52 19.71
C GLU A 511 -25.71 15.94 18.74
N ASP A 512 -25.63 14.59 18.61
CA ASP A 512 -24.73 13.92 17.66
C ASP A 512 -25.10 14.24 16.20
N VAL A 513 -26.39 14.28 15.91
CA VAL A 513 -26.91 14.62 14.58
C VAL A 513 -26.67 16.09 14.27
N GLU A 514 -26.98 16.99 15.21
CA GLU A 514 -26.73 18.44 15.06
C GLU A 514 -25.23 18.71 14.82
N GLN A 515 -24.37 18.08 15.59
CA GLN A 515 -22.91 18.19 15.40
C GLN A 515 -22.44 17.62 14.06
N ALA A 516 -23.00 16.48 13.62
CA ALA A 516 -22.70 15.90 12.31
C ALA A 516 -23.15 16.83 11.16
N LEU A 517 -24.32 17.44 11.28
CA LEU A 517 -24.83 18.44 10.35
C LEU A 517 -23.94 19.70 10.33
N TYR A 518 -23.49 20.16 11.50
CA TYR A 518 -22.58 21.30 11.60
C TYR A 518 -21.28 21.07 10.83
N TYR A 519 -20.63 19.90 11.02
CA TYR A 519 -19.40 19.58 10.32
C TYR A 519 -19.60 19.32 8.82
N ARG A 520 -20.82 18.99 8.40
CA ARG A 520 -21.11 18.73 6.99
C ARG A 520 -21.67 19.95 6.26
N ASN A 521 -22.40 20.83 6.95
CA ASN A 521 -22.98 21.99 6.32
C ASN A 521 -21.88 22.94 5.85
N GLU A 522 -21.90 23.20 4.55
CA GLU A 522 -21.37 24.45 4.07
C GLU A 522 -22.25 25.57 4.64
N ASN A 523 -21.74 26.24 5.66
CA ASN A 523 -22.05 27.66 5.72
C ASN A 523 -21.42 28.23 4.46
N GLU A 524 -22.16 28.19 3.34
CA GLU A 524 -21.76 28.91 2.14
C GLU A 524 -21.51 30.34 2.56
N PRO A 525 -20.34 30.90 2.23
CA PRO A 525 -20.09 32.34 2.51
C PRO A 525 -21.06 33.26 1.76
N THR A 526 -21.98 32.70 0.98
CA THR A 526 -23.04 33.44 0.27
C THR A 526 -23.98 34.22 1.19
N ASN A 527 -24.08 33.86 2.47
CA ASN A 527 -24.84 34.67 3.44
C ASN A 527 -24.04 35.86 4.02
N TRP A 528 -22.77 36.06 3.64
CA TRP A 528 -21.93 37.20 4.07
C TRP A 528 -21.77 38.26 2.97
N LEU A 529 -22.45 38.12 1.82
CA LEU A 529 -22.54 39.07 0.74
C LEU A 529 -23.92 39.71 0.71
#